data_77c5326de894d627744bc25aeacd65a4
#
_entry.id   77c5326de894d627744bc25aeacd65a4
#
_cell.length_a   1.000
_cell.length_b   1.000
_cell.length_c   1.000
_cell.angle_alpha   90.00
_cell.angle_beta   90.00
_cell.angle_gamma   90.00
#
_symmetry.space_group_name_H-M   'P 1'
#
loop_
_entity.id
_entity.type
_entity.pdbx_description
1 polymer ?
#
loop_
_entity_poly.entity_id
_entity_poly.type
_entity_poly.pdbx_seq_one_letter_code
_entity_poly.pdbx_strand_id
1 'polypeptide(L)'
;MTSKQEFIEKLRNSSLRPTKQRINICEVLFNRDKTFHFTINDLFNLIKDKTGEKVSLATVYNTVHAFHKKGYLKEIPINSN
;
A
#
# COMPACT_ATOMS: atom_id res chain seq x y z
N MET A 1 -15.30 4.07 -5.62
CA MET A 1 -14.74 3.03 -4.77
C MET A 1 -13.81 2.14 -5.57
N THR A 2 -12.62 1.89 -5.06
CA THR A 2 -11.63 1.12 -5.80
C THR A 2 -11.87 -0.36 -5.61
N SER A 3 -11.97 -1.10 -6.70
CA SER A 3 -12.26 -2.52 -6.66
C SER A 3 -10.97 -3.33 -6.58
N LYS A 4 -11.14 -4.59 -6.19
CA LYS A 4 -10.00 -5.50 -6.13
C LYS A 4 -9.33 -5.65 -7.49
N GLN A 5 -10.10 -5.64 -8.55
CA GLN A 5 -9.55 -5.75 -9.89
C GLN A 5 -8.63 -4.58 -10.22
N GLU A 6 -9.00 -3.40 -9.80
CA GLU A 6 -8.16 -2.23 -9.99
C GLU A 6 -6.84 -2.35 -9.23
N PHE A 7 -6.91 -2.92 -8.03
CA PHE A 7 -5.68 -3.15 -7.26
C PHE A 7 -4.75 -4.11 -7.99
N ILE A 8 -5.32 -5.18 -8.54
CA ILE A 8 -4.53 -6.16 -9.27
C ILE A 8 -3.83 -5.50 -10.46
N GLU A 9 -4.56 -4.67 -11.19
CA GLU A 9 -3.98 -3.99 -12.34
C GLU A 9 -2.87 -3.02 -11.93
N LYS A 10 -3.09 -2.28 -10.86
CA LYS A 10 -2.05 -1.38 -10.37
C LYS A 10 -0.79 -2.12 -9.98
N LEU A 11 -0.96 -3.27 -9.34
CA LEU A 11 0.18 -4.07 -8.93
C LEU A 11 0.93 -4.60 -10.14
N ARG A 12 0.21 -5.11 -11.12
CA ARG A 12 0.85 -5.62 -12.34
C ARG A 12 1.57 -4.51 -13.10
N ASN A 13 0.95 -3.35 -13.18
CA ASN A 13 1.57 -2.22 -13.86
C ASN A 13 2.82 -1.74 -13.15
N SER A 14 2.91 -2.02 -11.87
CA SER A 14 4.08 -1.67 -11.07
C SER A 14 5.09 -2.80 -11.00
N SER A 15 4.91 -3.83 -11.82
CA SER A 15 5.79 -5.00 -11.85
C SER A 15 5.77 -5.78 -10.56
N LEU A 16 4.64 -5.80 -9.90
CA LEU A 16 4.47 -6.52 -8.65
C LEU A 16 3.46 -7.64 -8.84
N ARG A 17 3.73 -8.74 -8.16
CA ARG A 17 2.80 -9.85 -8.18
C ARG A 17 1.60 -9.52 -7.28
N PRO A 18 0.36 -9.71 -7.75
CA PRO A 18 -0.81 -9.40 -6.92
C PRO A 18 -1.07 -10.51 -5.91
N THR A 19 -0.39 -10.43 -4.79
CA THR A 19 -0.59 -11.35 -3.68
C THR A 19 -1.63 -10.78 -2.74
N LYS A 20 -2.15 -11.65 -1.86
CA LYS A 20 -3.12 -11.23 -0.87
C LYS A 20 -2.57 -10.08 -0.01
N GLN A 21 -1.31 -10.19 0.38
CA GLN A 21 -0.71 -9.16 1.21
C GLN A 21 -0.68 -7.82 0.49
N ARG A 22 -0.30 -7.82 -0.78
CA ARG A 22 -0.22 -6.58 -1.53
C ARG A 22 -1.60 -6.01 -1.82
N ILE A 23 -2.59 -6.86 -2.02
CA ILE A 23 -3.96 -6.39 -2.19
C ILE A 23 -4.44 -5.73 -0.92
N ASN A 24 -4.11 -6.31 0.23
CA ASN A 24 -4.46 -5.69 1.51
C ASN A 24 -3.81 -4.32 1.67
N ILE A 25 -2.57 -4.19 1.23
CA ILE A 25 -1.90 -2.90 1.23
C ILE A 25 -2.66 -1.90 0.38
N CYS A 26 -3.10 -2.32 -0.80
CA CYS A 26 -3.85 -1.44 -1.68
C CYS A 26 -5.15 -0.98 -1.05
N GLU A 27 -5.85 -1.89 -0.37
CA GLU A 27 -7.09 -1.53 0.27
C GLU A 27 -6.91 -0.42 1.29
N VAL A 28 -5.85 -0.51 2.07
CA VAL A 28 -5.59 0.52 3.06
C VAL A 28 -5.14 1.81 2.40
N LEU A 29 -4.27 1.71 1.41
CA LEU A 29 -3.71 2.89 0.75
C LEU A 29 -4.75 3.69 -0.03
N PHE A 30 -5.57 3.02 -0.81
CA PHE A 30 -6.42 3.70 -1.76
C PHE A 30 -7.85 3.91 -1.28
N ASN A 31 -8.21 3.34 -0.14
CA ASN A 31 -9.52 3.57 0.44
C ASN A 31 -9.47 4.52 1.62
N ARG A 32 -8.41 5.30 1.71
CA ARG A 32 -8.24 6.26 2.78
C ARG A 32 -8.50 7.67 2.30
N ASP A 33 -8.66 8.56 3.27
CA ASP A 33 -8.73 9.98 2.98
C ASP A 33 -7.43 10.44 2.34
N LYS A 34 -7.55 11.25 1.31
CA LYS A 34 -6.39 11.65 0.54
C LYS A 34 -5.47 12.60 1.29
N THR A 35 -6.00 13.32 2.24
CA THR A 35 -5.21 14.30 2.96
C THR A 35 -4.45 13.72 4.12
N PHE A 36 -4.57 12.45 4.33
CA PHE A 36 -3.95 11.81 5.47
C PHE A 36 -2.48 11.57 5.23
N HIS A 37 -1.67 12.04 6.16
CA HIS A 37 -0.23 11.78 6.13
C HIS A 37 0.09 10.60 7.05
N PHE A 38 0.97 9.73 6.60
CA PHE A 38 1.29 8.55 7.37
C PHE A 38 2.72 8.13 7.09
N THR A 39 3.29 7.38 8.01
CA THR A 39 4.61 6.78 7.82
C THR A 39 4.43 5.33 7.36
N ILE A 40 5.54 4.72 6.97
CA ILE A 40 5.52 3.30 6.62
C ILE A 40 5.05 2.47 7.81
N ASN A 41 5.50 2.83 9.02
CA ASN A 41 5.07 2.12 10.22
C ASN A 41 3.58 2.28 10.47
N ASP A 42 3.05 3.47 10.25
CA ASP A 42 1.62 3.70 10.40
C ASP A 42 0.84 2.81 9.44
N LEU A 43 1.29 2.75 8.20
CA LEU A 43 0.63 1.93 7.20
C LEU A 43 0.70 0.45 7.58
N PHE A 44 1.86 0.01 8.03
CA PHE A 44 2.04 -1.37 8.48
C PHE A 44 1.05 -1.72 9.59
N ASN A 45 0.93 -0.84 10.58
CA ASN A 45 0.02 -1.07 11.70
C ASN A 45 -1.44 -1.04 11.27
N LEU A 46 -1.79 -0.15 10.35
CA LEU A 46 -3.15 -0.08 9.84
C LEU A 46 -3.54 -1.34 9.10
N ILE A 47 -2.63 -1.87 8.29
CA ILE A 47 -2.90 -3.10 7.56
C ILE A 47 -3.13 -4.24 8.54
N LYS A 48 -2.29 -4.32 9.55
CA LYS A 48 -2.43 -5.35 10.57
C LYS A 48 -3.76 -5.24 11.30
N ASP A 49 -4.16 -4.02 11.64
CA ASP A 49 -5.40 -3.81 12.38
C ASP A 49 -6.62 -4.11 11.53
N LYS A 50 -6.60 -3.70 10.27
CA LYS A 50 -7.77 -3.82 9.43
C LYS A 50 -7.95 -5.20 8.86
N THR A 51 -6.87 -5.90 8.57
CA THR A 51 -6.98 -7.21 7.93
C THR A 51 -6.71 -8.35 8.90
N GLY A 52 -6.10 -8.05 10.03
CA GLY A 52 -5.72 -9.08 10.99
C GLY A 52 -4.59 -9.97 10.52
N GLU A 53 -3.97 -9.62 9.41
CA GLU A 53 -2.91 -10.43 8.84
C GLU A 53 -1.57 -9.71 8.94
N LYS A 54 -0.55 -10.51 9.15
CA LYS A 54 0.80 -9.98 9.20
C LYS A 54 1.36 -9.85 7.80
N VAL A 55 1.83 -8.64 7.46
CA VAL A 55 2.63 -8.47 6.25
C VAL A 55 4.01 -8.04 6.70
N SER A 56 5.02 -8.33 5.90
CA SER A 56 6.35 -7.88 6.28
C SER A 56 6.49 -6.40 5.98
N LEU A 57 7.29 -5.74 6.79
CA LEU A 57 7.56 -4.32 6.59
C LEU A 57 8.22 -4.09 5.23
N ALA A 58 9.08 -5.03 4.81
CA ALA A 58 9.71 -4.92 3.51
C ALA A 58 8.68 -4.96 2.38
N THR A 59 7.66 -5.80 2.50
CA THR A 59 6.61 -5.88 1.49
C THR A 59 5.85 -4.57 1.39
N VAL A 60 5.54 -3.97 2.53
CA VAL A 60 4.86 -2.68 2.55
C VAL A 60 5.72 -1.63 1.87
N TYR A 61 6.98 -1.56 2.23
CA TYR A 61 7.90 -0.59 1.69
C TYR A 61 8.06 -0.74 0.17
N ASN A 62 8.26 -1.98 -0.28
CA ASN A 62 8.46 -2.24 -1.69
C ASN A 62 7.23 -1.89 -2.51
N THR A 63 6.05 -2.18 -1.99
CA THR A 63 4.80 -1.89 -2.68
C THR A 63 4.60 -0.39 -2.81
N VAL A 64 4.80 0.34 -1.72
CA VAL A 64 4.64 1.79 -1.71
C VAL A 64 5.64 2.43 -2.67
N HIS A 65 6.88 1.97 -2.64
CA HIS A 65 7.92 2.51 -3.49
C HIS A 65 7.59 2.31 -4.98
N ALA A 66 7.13 1.11 -5.32
CA ALA A 66 6.79 0.81 -6.71
C ALA A 66 5.62 1.67 -7.18
N PHE A 67 4.63 1.89 -6.32
CA PHE A 67 3.50 2.74 -6.67
C PHE A 67 3.92 4.18 -6.85
N HIS A 68 4.81 4.66 -6.02
CA HIS A 68 5.31 6.02 -6.16
C HIS A 68 6.06 6.18 -7.48
N LYS A 69 6.86 5.18 -7.82
CA LYS A 69 7.64 5.23 -9.05
C LYS A 69 6.74 5.26 -10.28
N LYS A 70 5.58 4.62 -10.21
CA LYS A 70 4.63 4.61 -11.32
C LYS A 70 3.69 5.80 -11.33
N GLY A 71 3.74 6.64 -10.30
CA GLY A 71 2.90 7.81 -10.24
C GLY A 71 1.55 7.59 -9.58
N TYR A 72 1.33 6.43 -9.00
CA TYR A 72 0.09 6.18 -8.28
C TYR A 72 0.07 6.89 -6.92
N LEU A 73 1.23 7.19 -6.38
CA LEU A 73 1.36 7.94 -5.14
C LEU A 73 2.24 9.14 -5.40
N LYS A 74 1.84 10.27 -4.84
CA LYS A 74 2.60 11.51 -5.04
C LYS A 74 3.80 11.59 -4.12
N GLU A 75 3.70 11.00 -2.95
CA GLU A 75 4.75 11.05 -1.94
C GLU A 75 4.96 9.70 -1.35
N ILE A 76 6.18 9.44 -0.94
CA ILE A 76 6.52 8.22 -0.23
C ILE A 76 6.35 8.50 1.25
N PRO A 77 5.60 7.66 1.98
CA PRO A 77 5.52 7.83 3.43
C PRO A 77 6.91 7.69 4.05
N ILE A 78 7.28 8.65 4.85
CA ILE A 78 8.60 8.67 5.45
C ILE A 78 8.49 8.19 6.87
N ASN A 79 9.39 7.29 7.25
CA ASN A 79 9.52 6.92 8.64
C ASN A 79 10.23 8.03 9.33
N SER A 80 9.47 8.86 10.00
CA SER A 80 10.14 9.86 10.79
C SER A 80 10.41 9.26 12.14
N ASN A 81 11.54 9.36 12.51
CA ASN A 81 11.86 8.82 13.76
C ASN A 81 12.42 9.54 14.67
#